data_cd23ca81fac3e6b05c1c10e510984bd8
#
_entry.id   cd23ca81fac3e6b05c1c10e510984bd8
#
_cell.length_a   1.000
_cell.length_b   1.000
_cell.length_c   1.000
_cell.angle_alpha   90.00
_cell.angle_beta   90.00
_cell.angle_gamma   90.00
#
_symmetry.space_group_name_H-M   'P 1'
#
loop_
_entity.id
_entity.type
_entity.pdbx_description
1 polymer ?
#
loop_
_entity_poly.entity_id
_entity_poly.type
_entity_poly.pdbx_seq_one_letter_code
_entity_poly.pdbx_strand_id
1 'polypeptide(L)'
;MALNISSNIVASEKGRELVQHGSALFPIACYAEDLSSYSVAWHWHEEFEYVLCTKGPLHVDVKKTRLTLQTGQGVFINSGVLHAVEQAPEGTALLHSGVFHPRLVGGMDTIF
;
A
#
# COMPACT_ATOMS: atom_id res chain seq x y z
N MET A 1 7.00 -1.03 -15.73
CA MET A 1 6.42 -0.79 -14.41
C MET A 1 6.83 0.59 -13.94
N ALA A 2 5.87 1.40 -13.55
CA ALA A 2 6.16 2.76 -13.13
C ALA A 2 6.45 2.84 -11.63
N LEU A 3 7.42 3.64 -11.25
CA LEU A 3 7.70 3.96 -9.86
C LEU A 3 7.29 5.40 -9.62
N ASN A 4 6.40 5.63 -8.68
CA ASN A 4 5.90 6.96 -8.33
C ASN A 4 6.22 7.29 -6.90
N ILE A 5 6.27 8.59 -6.61
CA ILE A 5 6.33 9.09 -5.24
C ILE A 5 4.94 9.63 -4.92
N SER A 6 4.30 9.05 -3.93
CA SER A 6 2.94 9.43 -3.53
C SER A 6 2.98 10.23 -2.24
N SER A 7 2.19 11.28 -2.16
CA SER A 7 2.10 12.11 -0.94
C SER A 7 0.68 12.19 -0.37
N ASN A 8 -0.34 11.84 -1.14
CA ASN A 8 -1.73 11.98 -0.73
C ASN A 8 -2.58 10.82 -1.21
N ILE A 9 -3.59 10.49 -0.42
CA ILE A 9 -4.64 9.55 -0.81
C ILE A 9 -5.90 10.35 -1.14
N VAL A 10 -6.48 10.08 -2.30
CA VAL A 10 -7.79 10.58 -2.67
C VAL A 10 -8.78 9.44 -2.48
N ALA A 11 -9.73 9.60 -1.59
CA ALA A 11 -10.64 8.53 -1.19
C ALA A 11 -12.10 9.02 -1.18
N SER A 12 -13.01 8.06 -1.35
CA SER A 12 -14.45 8.28 -1.18
C SER A 12 -14.80 8.39 0.31
N GLU A 13 -16.07 8.73 0.61
CA GLU A 13 -16.57 8.81 1.99
C GLU A 13 -16.40 7.49 2.75
N LYS A 14 -16.43 6.36 2.05
CA LYS A 14 -16.26 5.03 2.64
C LYS A 14 -14.81 4.58 2.68
N GLY A 15 -13.86 5.46 2.37
CA GLY A 15 -12.44 5.16 2.40
C GLY A 15 -11.89 4.45 1.17
N ARG A 16 -12.69 4.28 0.10
CA ARG A 16 -12.19 3.72 -1.13
C ARG A 16 -11.28 4.71 -1.83
N GLU A 17 -10.08 4.28 -2.16
CA GLU A 17 -9.18 5.10 -2.95
C GLU A 17 -9.72 5.28 -4.36
N LEU A 18 -9.74 6.52 -4.83
CA LEU A 18 -10.31 6.87 -6.14
C LEU A 18 -9.28 6.86 -7.26
N VAL A 19 -8.00 6.73 -6.93
CA VAL A 19 -6.93 6.68 -7.91
C VAL A 19 -6.80 5.27 -8.47
N GLN A 20 -6.75 5.17 -9.81
CA GLN A 20 -6.46 3.90 -10.45
C GLN A 20 -4.95 3.64 -10.41
N HIS A 21 -4.56 2.46 -9.94
CA HIS A 21 -3.17 2.02 -9.92
C HIS A 21 -2.86 1.20 -11.18
N GLY A 22 -1.90 1.67 -11.97
CA GLY A 22 -1.58 1.06 -13.23
C GLY A 22 -2.62 1.39 -14.31
N SER A 23 -2.72 0.54 -15.31
CA SER A 23 -3.63 0.72 -16.44
C SER A 23 -4.35 -0.59 -16.77
N ALA A 24 -5.33 -0.50 -17.68
CA ALA A 24 -6.05 -1.68 -18.14
C ALA A 24 -5.11 -2.71 -18.79
N LEU A 25 -4.08 -2.25 -19.48
CA LEU A 25 -3.09 -3.11 -20.12
C LEU A 25 -1.95 -3.50 -19.19
N PHE A 26 -1.70 -2.70 -18.16
CA PHE A 26 -0.61 -2.91 -17.24
C PHE A 26 -1.09 -2.61 -15.81
N PRO A 27 -1.81 -3.54 -15.21
CA PRO A 27 -2.53 -3.28 -13.95
C PRO A 27 -1.65 -3.43 -12.70
N ILE A 28 -0.49 -2.79 -12.71
CA ILE A 28 0.43 -2.74 -11.58
C ILE A 28 1.10 -1.38 -11.51
N ALA A 29 1.29 -0.89 -10.31
CA ALA A 29 2.05 0.32 -10.04
C ALA A 29 2.95 0.08 -8.84
N CYS A 30 4.14 0.66 -8.87
CA CYS A 30 5.08 0.62 -7.76
C CYS A 30 5.34 2.02 -7.25
N TYR A 31 5.48 2.13 -5.94
CA TYR A 31 5.69 3.39 -5.25
C TYR A 31 6.89 3.29 -4.33
N ALA A 32 7.64 4.39 -4.23
CA ALA A 32 8.63 4.58 -3.18
C ALA A 32 8.20 5.79 -2.36
N GLU A 33 8.07 5.63 -1.06
CA GLU A 33 7.53 6.67 -0.20
C GLU A 33 8.46 6.92 0.99
N ASP A 34 8.65 8.20 1.29
CA ASP A 34 9.36 8.67 2.46
C ASP A 34 8.32 9.23 3.44
N LEU A 35 8.11 8.51 4.54
CA LEU A 35 7.09 8.86 5.52
C LEU A 35 7.60 9.79 6.61
N SER A 36 8.74 10.42 6.44
CA SER A 36 9.29 11.33 7.46
C SER A 36 8.43 12.57 7.65
N SER A 37 7.65 12.98 6.66
CA SER A 37 6.84 14.19 6.70
C SER A 37 5.35 13.97 6.50
N TYR A 38 4.91 12.75 6.25
CA TYR A 38 3.48 12.46 6.08
C TYR A 38 3.20 10.99 6.40
N SER A 39 1.91 10.68 6.46
CA SER A 39 1.43 9.31 6.61
C SER A 39 0.44 8.99 5.49
N VAL A 40 0.23 7.71 5.25
CA VAL A 40 -0.78 7.24 4.30
C VAL A 40 -2.07 7.00 5.09
N ALA A 41 -3.08 7.82 4.81
CA ALA A 41 -4.35 7.77 5.53
C ALA A 41 -5.10 6.45 5.30
N TRP A 42 -6.02 6.15 6.19
CA TRP A 42 -6.91 5.00 6.06
C TRP A 42 -7.62 5.00 4.72
N HIS A 43 -7.48 3.89 3.98
CA HIS A 43 -8.12 3.72 2.68
C HIS A 43 -8.21 2.23 2.33
N TRP A 44 -8.95 1.92 1.27
CA TRP A 44 -8.97 0.60 0.67
C TRP A 44 -9.10 0.74 -0.84
N HIS A 45 -8.71 -0.31 -1.54
CA HIS A 45 -8.79 -0.40 -3.00
C HIS A 45 -9.00 -1.86 -3.40
N GLU A 46 -9.42 -2.06 -4.64
CA GLU A 46 -9.66 -3.40 -5.18
C GLU A 46 -8.36 -4.16 -5.42
N GLU A 47 -7.28 -3.45 -5.61
CA GLU A 47 -5.97 -4.03 -5.86
C GLU A 47 -5.42 -4.71 -4.61
N PHE A 48 -4.58 -5.72 -4.82
CA PHE A 48 -3.66 -6.22 -3.80
C PHE A 48 -2.51 -5.23 -3.63
N GLU A 49 -1.92 -5.23 -2.46
CA GLU A 49 -0.75 -4.42 -2.20
C GLU A 49 0.30 -5.19 -1.43
N TYR A 50 1.56 -5.01 -1.80
CA TYR A 50 2.71 -5.47 -1.04
C TYR A 50 3.48 -4.26 -0.55
N VAL A 51 3.73 -4.21 0.75
CA VAL A 51 4.49 -3.11 1.38
C VAL A 51 5.78 -3.70 1.92
N LEU A 52 6.93 -3.16 1.48
CA LEU A 52 8.25 -3.52 1.97
C LEU A 52 8.85 -2.34 2.72
N CYS A 53 9.18 -2.54 3.99
CA CYS A 53 9.90 -1.53 4.76
C CYS A 53 11.37 -1.55 4.38
N THR A 54 11.85 -0.49 3.72
CA THR A 54 13.26 -0.38 3.32
C THR A 54 14.08 0.32 4.39
N LYS A 55 13.46 1.13 5.21
CA LYS A 55 14.07 1.72 6.40
C LYS A 55 12.98 1.95 7.44
N GLY A 56 13.08 1.29 8.56
CA GLY A 56 12.08 1.33 9.62
C GLY A 56 12.57 1.91 10.92
N PRO A 57 11.75 1.80 11.93
CA PRO A 57 10.46 1.07 11.93
C PRO A 57 9.32 1.87 11.29
N LEU A 58 8.35 1.15 10.77
CA LEU A 58 7.11 1.75 10.31
C LEU A 58 5.90 0.94 10.79
N HIS A 59 4.77 1.61 10.97
CA HIS A 59 3.52 0.97 11.36
C HIS A 59 2.62 0.81 10.15
N VAL A 60 2.10 -0.41 9.98
CA VAL A 60 1.03 -0.68 9.02
C VAL A 60 -0.19 -1.09 9.83
N ASP A 61 -1.23 -0.27 9.74
CA ASP A 61 -2.50 -0.55 10.40
C ASP A 61 -3.42 -1.25 9.41
N VAL A 62 -3.86 -2.44 9.76
CA VAL A 62 -4.76 -3.24 8.95
C VAL A 62 -5.97 -3.59 9.80
N LYS A 63 -7.12 -3.06 9.42
CA LYS A 63 -8.35 -3.19 10.22
C LYS A 63 -8.10 -2.67 11.65
N LYS A 64 -8.16 -3.55 12.65
CA LYS A 64 -7.96 -3.18 14.06
C LYS A 64 -6.58 -3.61 14.58
N THR A 65 -5.69 -4.04 13.70
CA THR A 65 -4.38 -4.56 14.07
C THR A 65 -3.30 -3.61 13.59
N ARG A 66 -2.38 -3.28 14.47
CA ARG A 66 -1.17 -2.53 14.12
C ARG A 66 0.01 -3.48 14.01
N LEU A 67 0.65 -3.50 12.86
CA LEU A 67 1.88 -4.23 12.62
C LEU A 67 3.04 -3.26 12.61
N THR A 68 4.15 -3.63 13.23
CA THR A 68 5.39 -2.85 13.17
C THR A 68 6.36 -3.59 12.26
N LEU A 69 6.76 -2.94 11.17
CA LEU A 69 7.73 -3.49 10.25
C LEU A 69 9.10 -2.89 10.54
N GLN A 70 10.07 -3.76 10.71
CA GLN A 70 11.49 -3.37 10.75
C GLN A 70 12.06 -3.36 9.35
N THR A 71 13.23 -2.78 9.18
CA THR A 71 13.93 -2.77 7.89
C THR A 71 14.04 -4.19 7.32
N GLY A 72 13.63 -4.36 6.08
CA GLY A 72 13.64 -5.64 5.38
C GLY A 72 12.38 -6.48 5.54
N GLN A 73 11.45 -6.07 6.38
CA GLN A 73 10.18 -6.78 6.56
C GLN A 73 9.10 -6.24 5.65
N GLY A 74 8.18 -7.09 5.25
CA GLY A 74 7.07 -6.72 4.38
C GLY A 74 5.76 -7.33 4.83
N VAL A 75 4.67 -6.81 4.27
CA VAL A 75 3.32 -7.29 4.50
C VAL A 75 2.54 -7.29 3.20
N PHE A 76 1.68 -8.28 3.05
CA PHE A 76 0.76 -8.37 1.93
C PHE A 76 -0.63 -7.96 2.41
N ILE A 77 -1.28 -7.06 1.67
CA ILE A 77 -2.60 -6.55 1.99
C ILE A 77 -3.56 -6.99 0.90
N ASN A 78 -4.58 -7.74 1.31
CA ASN A 78 -5.58 -8.25 0.39
C ASN A 78 -6.46 -7.15 -0.19
N SER A 79 -7.07 -7.46 -1.32
CA SER A 79 -8.08 -6.63 -1.96
C SER A 79 -9.18 -6.24 -0.98
N GLY A 80 -9.56 -4.98 -0.98
CA GLY A 80 -10.68 -4.46 -0.19
C GLY A 80 -10.40 -4.27 1.30
N VAL A 81 -9.17 -4.49 1.76
CA VAL A 81 -8.84 -4.38 3.18
C VAL A 81 -8.46 -2.94 3.53
N LEU A 82 -9.14 -2.40 4.53
CA LEU A 82 -8.86 -1.05 5.05
C LEU A 82 -7.50 -1.01 5.74
N HIS A 83 -6.65 -0.09 5.35
CA HIS A 83 -5.30 0.01 5.89
C HIS A 83 -4.78 1.45 5.91
N ALA A 84 -3.74 1.67 6.71
CA ALA A 84 -3.03 2.94 6.82
C ALA A 84 -1.55 2.65 7.11
N VAL A 85 -0.69 3.61 6.81
CA VAL A 85 0.75 3.47 7.04
C VAL A 85 1.30 4.75 7.62
N GLU A 86 2.12 4.63 8.67
CA GLU A 86 2.80 5.78 9.26
C GLU A 86 4.17 5.36 9.82
N GLN A 87 5.07 6.33 9.93
CA GLN A 87 6.35 6.06 10.59
C GLN A 87 6.15 5.87 12.09
N ALA A 88 7.00 5.05 12.70
CA ALA A 88 7.08 4.97 14.15
C ALA A 88 7.78 6.24 14.69
N PRO A 89 7.49 6.65 15.95
CA PRO A 89 7.95 7.94 16.48
C PRO A 89 9.46 8.16 16.47
N GLU A 90 10.26 7.11 16.50
CA GLU A 90 11.71 7.21 16.66
C GLU A 90 12.49 7.25 15.36
N GLY A 91 11.87 7.51 14.22
CA GLY A 91 12.70 7.50 13.02
C GLY A 91 12.09 8.04 11.76
N THR A 92 12.89 7.96 10.70
CA THR A 92 12.41 8.12 9.33
C THR A 92 12.06 6.75 8.77
N ALA A 93 10.92 6.63 8.15
CA ALA A 93 10.51 5.39 7.54
C ALA A 93 10.46 5.52 6.03
N LEU A 94 11.08 4.57 5.35
CA LEU A 94 11.05 4.47 3.90
C LEU A 94 10.39 3.15 3.53
N LEU A 95 9.53 3.18 2.52
CA LEU A 95 8.89 1.97 2.03
C LEU A 95 8.88 1.91 0.51
N HIS A 96 8.81 0.68 0.00
CA HIS A 96 8.41 0.42 -1.37
C HIS A 96 7.10 -0.36 -1.33
N SER A 97 6.20 -0.06 -2.24
CA SER A 97 4.97 -0.82 -2.38
C SER A 97 4.70 -1.18 -3.84
N GLY A 98 4.03 -2.30 -4.03
CA GLY A 98 3.49 -2.71 -5.31
C GLY A 98 2.00 -2.89 -5.17
N VAL A 99 1.25 -2.24 -6.03
CA VAL A 99 -0.21 -2.30 -6.05
C VAL A 99 -0.63 -2.88 -7.39
N PHE A 100 -1.35 -3.99 -7.38
CA PHE A 100 -1.68 -4.69 -8.60
C PHE A 100 -3.11 -5.24 -8.57
N HIS A 101 -3.75 -5.20 -9.74
CA HIS A 101 -5.11 -5.72 -9.87
C HIS A 101 -5.09 -7.26 -9.81
N PRO A 102 -6.09 -7.89 -9.18
CA PRO A 102 -6.18 -9.36 -9.10
C PRO A 102 -6.04 -10.08 -10.43
N ARG A 103 -6.50 -9.50 -11.53
CA ARG A 103 -6.38 -10.13 -12.85
C ARG A 103 -4.92 -10.30 -13.31
N LEU A 104 -3.97 -9.57 -12.72
CA LEU A 104 -2.56 -9.75 -13.03
C LEU A 104 -2.05 -11.12 -12.58
N VAL A 105 -2.64 -11.67 -11.54
CA VAL A 105 -2.19 -12.90 -10.90
C VAL A 105 -2.76 -14.14 -11.58
N GLY A 106 -3.80 -14.02 -12.36
CA GLY A 106 -4.35 -15.17 -13.03
C GLY A 106 -5.48 -14.84 -13.97
N GLY A 107 -6.01 -13.66 -13.91
CA GLY A 107 -7.11 -13.23 -14.75
C GLY A 107 -8.40 -13.99 -14.53
N MET A 108 -8.48 -14.79 -13.46
CA MET A 108 -9.63 -15.62 -13.16
C MET A 108 -10.04 -15.43 -11.72
N ASP A 109 -11.32 -15.24 -11.53
CA ASP A 109 -11.95 -14.99 -10.24
C ASP A 109 -11.95 -16.19 -9.32
N THR A 110 -11.69 -17.37 -9.85
CA THR A 110 -11.76 -18.61 -9.08
C THR A 110 -10.45 -19.10 -8.52
N ILE A 111 -9.37 -18.37 -8.73
CA ILE A 111 -8.04 -18.81 -8.32
C ILE A 111 -7.85 -18.71 -6.80
N PHE A 112 -8.51 -17.81 -6.20
CA PHE A 112 -8.35 -17.52 -4.78
C PHE A 112 -9.71 -17.55 -4.08
#